data_9b8b49ad792ff0ef49c02738b6673ad3
#
_entry.id   9b8b49ad792ff0ef49c02738b6673ad3
#
_cell.length_a   1.000
_cell.length_b   1.000
_cell.length_c   1.000
_cell.angle_alpha   90.00
_cell.angle_beta   90.00
_cell.angle_gamma   90.00
#
_symmetry.space_group_name_H-M   'P 1'
#
loop_
_entity.id
_entity.type
_entity.pdbx_description
1 polymer ?
#
loop_
_entity_poly.entity_id
_entity_poly.type
_entity_poly.pdbx_seq_one_letter_code
_entity_poly.pdbx_strand_id
1 'polypeptide(L)'
;MTMQPDQASVPASIPQPDQFPAFFRQAPVLLMRDPLAQFLGASPDGLMAYRYVDAVKLAGHSCPTVASAFLMVLRGLDTLYGGEVPVRGEIDVIMRGGREEGATGVMANVAMLLTGAAPETGFHGLGP
;
A
#
# COMPACT_ATOMS: atom_id res chain seq x y z
N MET A 1 -20.25 -3.11 -24.68
CA MET A 1 -19.36 -4.23 -24.96
C MET A 1 -18.23 -4.20 -23.91
N THR A 2 -18.30 -5.09 -22.96
CA THR A 2 -17.27 -5.22 -21.94
C THR A 2 -16.10 -6.02 -22.53
N MET A 3 -14.98 -5.37 -22.80
CA MET A 3 -13.75 -6.09 -23.10
C MET A 3 -13.22 -6.66 -21.79
N GLN A 4 -13.42 -7.95 -21.59
CA GLN A 4 -12.64 -8.64 -20.58
C GLN A 4 -11.20 -8.73 -21.11
N PRO A 5 -10.19 -8.38 -20.29
CA PRO A 5 -8.82 -8.62 -20.71
C PRO A 5 -8.67 -10.11 -21.04
N ASP A 6 -8.20 -10.37 -22.23
CA ASP A 6 -7.96 -11.73 -22.67
C ASP A 6 -6.90 -12.37 -21.78
N GLN A 7 -7.34 -13.28 -20.90
CA GLN A 7 -6.43 -14.00 -20.02
C GLN A 7 -5.40 -14.82 -20.78
N ALA A 8 -5.66 -15.12 -22.07
CA ALA A 8 -4.73 -15.81 -22.93
C ALA A 8 -3.49 -14.96 -23.32
N SER A 9 -3.54 -13.63 -23.09
CA SER A 9 -2.40 -12.74 -23.40
C SER A 9 -1.32 -12.74 -22.32
N VAL A 10 -1.56 -13.31 -21.14
CA VAL A 10 -0.60 -13.35 -20.04
C VAL A 10 0.26 -14.60 -20.19
N PRO A 11 1.60 -14.48 -20.37
CA PRO A 11 2.46 -15.64 -20.46
C PRO A 11 2.37 -16.53 -19.22
N ALA A 12 2.39 -17.86 -19.42
CA ALA A 12 2.32 -18.83 -18.32
C ALA A 12 3.48 -18.69 -17.31
N SER A 13 4.60 -18.05 -17.71
CA SER A 13 5.74 -17.77 -16.84
C SER A 13 5.53 -16.62 -15.87
N ILE A 14 4.48 -15.81 -16.05
CA ILE A 14 4.19 -14.70 -15.13
C ILE A 14 3.50 -15.27 -13.88
N PRO A 15 4.02 -14.99 -12.67
CA PRO A 15 3.39 -15.45 -11.44
C PRO A 15 1.95 -14.96 -11.33
N GLN A 16 1.03 -15.88 -11.02
CA GLN A 16 -0.36 -15.55 -10.74
C GLN A 16 -0.52 -15.18 -9.25
N PRO A 17 -1.57 -14.44 -8.87
CA PRO A 17 -1.79 -14.08 -7.46
C PRO A 17 -1.85 -15.27 -6.51
N ASP A 18 -2.29 -16.43 -6.99
CA ASP A 18 -2.38 -17.67 -6.23
C ASP A 18 -1.04 -18.41 -6.09
N GLN A 19 0.01 -17.96 -6.78
CA GLN A 19 1.36 -18.52 -6.67
C GLN A 19 2.15 -17.94 -5.49
N PHE A 20 1.65 -16.91 -4.84
CA PHE A 20 2.26 -16.41 -3.61
C PHE A 20 2.01 -17.38 -2.46
N PRO A 21 2.89 -17.40 -1.43
CA PRO A 21 2.67 -18.24 -0.26
C PRO A 21 1.29 -18.02 0.35
N ALA A 22 0.65 -19.11 0.77
CA ALA A 22 -0.72 -19.06 1.26
C ALA A 22 -0.91 -18.11 2.45
N PHE A 23 0.12 -17.94 3.30
CA PHE A 23 0.02 -17.06 4.46
C PHE A 23 -0.17 -15.58 4.10
N PHE A 24 0.19 -15.16 2.88
CA PHE A 24 -0.05 -13.79 2.43
C PHE A 24 -1.55 -13.45 2.45
N ARG A 25 -2.41 -14.43 2.14
CA ARG A 25 -3.87 -14.24 2.16
C ARG A 25 -4.43 -14.19 3.57
N GLN A 26 -3.69 -14.69 4.55
CA GLN A 26 -4.09 -14.65 5.97
C GLN A 26 -3.70 -13.34 6.65
N ALA A 27 -2.84 -12.54 6.01
CA ALA A 27 -2.47 -11.25 6.54
C ALA A 27 -3.68 -10.30 6.57
N PRO A 28 -3.77 -9.41 7.57
CA PRO A 28 -4.84 -8.42 7.62
C PRO A 28 -4.86 -7.55 6.37
N VAL A 29 -6.06 -7.14 5.96
CA VAL A 29 -6.27 -6.23 4.84
C VAL A 29 -6.50 -4.83 5.40
N LEU A 30 -5.81 -3.84 4.83
CA LEU A 30 -6.00 -2.45 5.17
C LEU A 30 -6.97 -1.82 4.16
N LEU A 31 -8.14 -1.39 4.65
CA LEU A 31 -9.06 -0.62 3.84
C LEU A 31 -8.79 0.86 4.08
N MET A 32 -8.53 1.60 2.99
CA MET A 32 -8.30 3.04 3.03
C MET A 32 -9.35 3.75 2.18
N ARG A 33 -9.70 4.96 2.58
CA ARG A 33 -10.42 5.89 1.72
C ARG A 33 -9.43 6.81 1.03
N ASP A 34 -9.49 6.87 -0.28
CA ASP A 34 -8.62 7.73 -1.07
C ASP A 34 -9.48 8.70 -1.89
N PRO A 35 -9.66 9.95 -1.40
CA PRO A 35 -10.48 10.94 -2.09
C PRO A 35 -9.94 11.31 -3.48
N LEU A 36 -8.62 11.30 -3.66
CA LEU A 36 -8.02 11.60 -4.96
C LEU A 36 -8.29 10.47 -5.96
N ALA A 37 -8.19 9.21 -5.51
CA ALA A 37 -8.54 8.06 -6.35
C ALA A 37 -10.00 8.12 -6.79
N GLN A 38 -10.88 8.54 -5.91
CA GLN A 38 -12.30 8.72 -6.25
C GLN A 38 -12.47 9.85 -7.27
N PHE A 39 -11.88 11.00 -7.01
CA PHE A 39 -11.99 12.18 -7.86
C PHE A 39 -11.47 11.94 -9.27
N LEU A 40 -10.35 11.22 -9.39
CA LEU A 40 -9.72 10.92 -10.67
C LEU A 40 -10.20 9.62 -11.31
N GLY A 41 -11.18 8.95 -10.72
CA GLY A 41 -11.83 7.78 -11.30
C GLY A 41 -11.10 6.46 -11.14
N ALA A 42 -10.07 6.40 -10.29
CA ALA A 42 -9.37 5.14 -10.02
C ALA A 42 -10.19 4.19 -9.15
N SER A 43 -11.08 4.74 -8.33
CA SER A 43 -11.99 3.96 -7.48
C SER A 43 -13.33 4.68 -7.41
N PRO A 44 -14.46 4.01 -7.75
CA PRO A 44 -15.77 4.67 -7.79
C PRO A 44 -16.21 5.26 -6.45
N ASP A 45 -15.89 4.59 -5.36
CA ASP A 45 -16.28 4.98 -4.00
C ASP A 45 -15.10 5.48 -3.16
N GLY A 46 -13.91 5.55 -3.74
CA GLY A 46 -12.70 5.95 -3.03
C GLY A 46 -12.12 4.89 -2.11
N LEU A 47 -12.73 3.73 -2.01
CA LEU A 47 -12.23 2.67 -1.14
C LEU A 47 -11.15 1.85 -1.86
N MET A 48 -10.02 1.69 -1.20
CA MET A 48 -8.85 0.96 -1.70
C MET A 48 -8.42 -0.06 -0.65
N ALA A 49 -8.36 -1.33 -1.04
CA ALA A 49 -7.90 -2.40 -0.16
C ALA A 49 -6.42 -2.67 -0.42
N TYR A 50 -5.60 -2.47 0.62
CA TYR A 50 -4.17 -2.77 0.58
C TYR A 50 -3.91 -4.08 1.30
N ARG A 51 -3.19 -4.97 0.65
CA ARG A 51 -2.86 -6.30 1.14
C ARG A 51 -1.36 -6.42 1.35
N TYR A 52 -0.94 -7.40 2.12
CA TYR A 52 0.48 -7.64 2.34
C TYR A 52 1.24 -7.86 1.02
N VAL A 53 0.62 -8.50 0.05
CA VAL A 53 1.24 -8.72 -1.27
C VAL A 53 1.60 -7.40 -1.97
N ASP A 54 0.87 -6.32 -1.72
CA ASP A 54 1.19 -5.01 -2.30
C ASP A 54 2.52 -4.48 -1.76
N ALA A 55 2.75 -4.64 -0.46
CA ALA A 55 4.03 -4.28 0.16
C ALA A 55 5.17 -5.16 -0.36
N VAL A 56 4.92 -6.45 -0.56
CA VAL A 56 5.89 -7.39 -1.12
C VAL A 56 6.26 -7.00 -2.55
N LYS A 57 5.29 -6.64 -3.37
CA LYS A 57 5.54 -6.19 -4.75
C LYS A 57 6.36 -4.90 -4.78
N LEU A 58 6.08 -3.98 -3.88
CA LEU A 58 6.84 -2.74 -3.76
C LEU A 58 8.30 -3.01 -3.36
N ALA A 59 8.51 -3.86 -2.37
CA ALA A 59 9.83 -4.16 -1.84
C ALA A 59 10.63 -5.15 -2.71
N GLY A 60 9.93 -5.93 -3.53
CA GLY A 60 10.53 -6.98 -4.36
C GLY A 60 10.80 -8.27 -3.61
N HIS A 61 10.42 -8.37 -2.34
CA HIS A 61 10.62 -9.56 -1.51
C HIS A 61 9.74 -9.51 -0.26
N SER A 62 9.63 -10.66 0.40
CA SER A 62 8.99 -10.77 1.72
C SER A 62 10.07 -11.08 2.77
N CYS A 63 10.13 -10.27 3.80
CA CYS A 63 11.05 -10.48 4.92
C CYS A 63 10.43 -9.91 6.21
N PRO A 64 11.03 -10.18 7.38
CA PRO A 64 10.50 -9.64 8.64
C PRO A 64 10.38 -8.11 8.65
N THR A 65 11.28 -7.40 8.00
CA THR A 65 11.22 -5.93 7.93
C THR A 65 9.99 -5.45 7.16
N VAL A 66 9.71 -6.03 6.00
CA VAL A 66 8.53 -5.68 5.19
C VAL A 66 7.25 -6.02 5.93
N ALA A 67 7.20 -7.21 6.54
CA ALA A 67 6.04 -7.64 7.33
C ALA A 67 5.81 -6.73 8.54
N SER A 68 6.87 -6.39 9.25
CA SER A 68 6.81 -5.50 10.41
C SER A 68 6.32 -4.11 10.01
N ALA A 69 6.84 -3.55 8.93
CA ALA A 69 6.43 -2.24 8.44
C ALA A 69 4.93 -2.23 8.08
N PHE A 70 4.46 -3.27 7.39
CA PHE A 70 3.06 -3.41 7.05
C PHE A 70 2.17 -3.45 8.29
N LEU A 71 2.49 -4.30 9.26
CA LEU A 71 1.71 -4.45 10.49
C LEU A 71 1.76 -3.21 11.37
N MET A 72 2.90 -2.54 11.45
CA MET A 72 3.04 -1.30 12.22
C MET A 72 2.13 -0.20 11.68
N VAL A 73 2.05 -0.06 10.36
CA VAL A 73 1.16 0.93 9.75
C VAL A 73 -0.30 0.59 10.06
N LEU A 74 -0.70 -0.66 9.90
CA LEU A 74 -2.07 -1.08 10.22
C LEU A 74 -2.43 -0.78 11.67
N ARG A 75 -1.55 -1.11 12.60
CA ARG A 75 -1.74 -0.87 14.03
C ARG A 75 -1.80 0.63 14.35
N GLY A 76 -0.90 1.40 13.75
CA GLY A 76 -0.88 2.85 13.94
C GLY A 76 -2.15 3.51 13.44
N LEU A 77 -2.63 3.13 12.27
CA LEU A 77 -3.85 3.68 11.70
C LEU A 77 -5.09 3.27 12.50
N ASP A 78 -5.15 2.04 12.99
CA ASP A 78 -6.24 1.61 13.86
C ASP A 78 -6.30 2.45 15.15
N THR A 79 -5.15 2.74 15.72
CA THR A 79 -5.04 3.61 16.90
C THR A 79 -5.48 5.05 16.59
N LEU A 80 -5.03 5.61 15.47
CA LEU A 80 -5.33 7.00 15.09
C LEU A 80 -6.80 7.22 14.72
N TYR A 81 -7.39 6.26 14.03
CA TYR A 81 -8.76 6.39 13.50
C TYR A 81 -9.83 5.67 14.36
N GLY A 82 -9.39 4.95 15.39
CA GLY A 82 -10.34 4.32 16.32
C GLY A 82 -11.30 3.33 15.67
N GLY A 83 -10.84 2.60 14.66
CA GLY A 83 -11.67 1.64 13.91
C GLY A 83 -12.40 2.24 12.71
N GLU A 84 -12.38 3.55 12.53
CA GLU A 84 -12.90 4.18 11.31
C GLU A 84 -11.94 3.94 10.14
N VAL A 85 -12.46 4.01 8.92
CA VAL A 85 -11.64 3.85 7.71
C VAL A 85 -10.67 5.03 7.60
N PRO A 86 -9.36 4.79 7.60
CA PRO A 86 -8.38 5.87 7.49
C PRO A 86 -8.46 6.55 6.12
N VAL A 87 -8.11 7.83 6.09
CA VAL A 87 -8.13 8.64 4.87
C VAL A 87 -6.71 8.81 4.34
N ARG A 88 -6.45 8.24 3.18
CA ARG A 88 -5.17 8.33 2.50
C ARG A 88 -4.90 9.78 2.10
N GLY A 89 -3.71 10.27 2.39
CA GLY A 89 -3.33 11.66 2.13
C GLY A 89 -3.54 12.62 3.30
N GLU A 90 -4.16 12.19 4.39
CA GLU A 90 -4.31 13.00 5.62
C GLU A 90 -3.29 12.61 6.70
N ILE A 91 -2.34 11.75 6.39
CA ILE A 91 -1.46 11.12 7.37
C ILE A 91 -0.05 11.62 7.15
N ASP A 92 0.57 12.09 8.22
CA ASP A 92 2.01 12.39 8.25
C ASP A 92 2.76 11.20 8.82
N VAL A 93 3.84 10.82 8.16
CA VAL A 93 4.73 9.75 8.62
C VAL A 93 6.09 10.35 8.93
N ILE A 94 6.51 10.21 10.17
CA ILE A 94 7.80 10.71 10.64
C ILE A 94 8.66 9.52 11.04
N MET A 95 9.78 9.34 10.37
CA MET A 95 10.76 8.31 10.69
C MET A 95 11.85 8.91 11.57
N ARG A 96 12.21 8.20 12.64
CA ARG A 96 13.28 8.65 13.54
C ARG A 96 14.67 8.45 12.96
N GLY A 97 14.84 7.44 12.10
CA GLY A 97 16.10 7.16 11.43
C GLY A 97 16.29 7.97 10.16
N GLY A 98 17.53 8.14 9.73
CA GLY A 98 17.86 8.76 8.44
C GLY A 98 17.45 7.88 7.26
N ARG A 99 17.31 8.47 6.08
CA ARG A 99 16.85 7.79 4.86
C ARG A 99 17.70 6.57 4.48
N GLU A 100 19.00 6.63 4.76
CA GLU A 100 19.98 5.58 4.42
C GLU A 100 20.35 4.73 5.63
N GLU A 101 19.71 4.94 6.77
CA GLU A 101 20.07 4.31 8.03
C GLU A 101 19.29 2.99 8.22
N GLY A 102 20.01 1.87 8.19
CA GLY A 102 19.45 0.55 8.44
C GLY A 102 18.26 0.24 7.52
N ALA A 103 17.16 -0.20 8.12
CA ALA A 103 15.93 -0.57 7.41
C ALA A 103 14.94 0.60 7.24
N THR A 104 15.33 1.82 7.64
CA THR A 104 14.42 2.98 7.64
C THR A 104 13.80 3.24 6.27
N GLY A 105 14.59 3.18 5.20
CA GLY A 105 14.11 3.42 3.84
C GLY A 105 13.06 2.40 3.40
N VAL A 106 13.28 1.13 3.70
CA VAL A 106 12.34 0.05 3.36
C VAL A 106 11.01 0.26 4.11
N MET A 107 11.09 0.56 5.40
CA MET A 107 9.90 0.79 6.22
C MET A 107 9.15 2.05 5.78
N ALA A 108 9.86 3.11 5.44
CA ALA A 108 9.27 4.34 4.94
C ALA A 108 8.54 4.12 3.60
N ASN A 109 9.12 3.33 2.69
CA ASN A 109 8.49 3.02 1.42
C ASN A 109 7.14 2.28 1.61
N VAL A 110 7.10 1.32 2.51
CA VAL A 110 5.85 0.60 2.82
C VAL A 110 4.83 1.57 3.44
N ALA A 111 5.26 2.43 4.36
CA ALA A 111 4.37 3.43 4.96
C ALA A 111 3.82 4.40 3.90
N MET A 112 4.64 4.86 2.97
CA MET A 112 4.21 5.74 1.87
C MET A 112 3.18 5.06 0.96
N LEU A 113 3.41 3.79 0.63
CA LEU A 113 2.46 3.01 -0.17
C LEU A 113 1.08 3.00 0.47
N LEU A 114 1.02 2.73 1.75
CA LEU A 114 -0.24 2.52 2.47
C LEU A 114 -0.94 3.83 2.82
N THR A 115 -0.20 4.83 3.26
CA THR A 115 -0.76 6.07 3.81
C THR A 115 -0.91 7.20 2.80
N GLY A 116 -0.18 7.15 1.70
CA GLY A 116 -0.10 8.25 0.75
C GLY A 116 0.81 9.40 1.19
N ALA A 117 1.46 9.29 2.35
CA ALA A 117 2.44 10.27 2.79
C ALA A 117 3.64 10.26 1.82
N ALA A 118 3.95 11.40 1.22
CA ALA A 118 4.98 11.50 0.21
C ALA A 118 6.20 12.26 0.73
N PRO A 119 7.42 11.87 0.29
CA PRO A 119 8.62 12.65 0.58
C PRO A 119 8.64 13.92 -0.28
N GLU A 120 9.64 14.75 -0.08
CA GLU A 120 9.84 16.00 -0.83
C GLU A 120 9.86 15.80 -2.35
N THR A 121 10.30 14.64 -2.82
CA THR A 121 10.38 14.30 -4.23
C THR A 121 9.12 13.59 -4.76
N GLY A 122 8.13 13.37 -3.91
CA GLY A 122 6.90 12.68 -4.26
C GLY A 122 5.79 13.62 -4.69
N PHE A 123 4.59 13.06 -4.75
CA PHE A 123 3.39 13.79 -5.13
C PHE A 123 2.96 14.77 -4.02
N HIS A 124 2.72 16.02 -4.39
CA HIS A 124 2.38 17.09 -3.44
C HIS A 124 0.91 17.57 -3.54
N GLY A 125 0.07 16.82 -4.21
CA GLY A 125 -1.34 17.19 -4.40
C GLY A 125 -1.60 17.91 -5.72
N LEU A 126 -2.86 18.26 -5.93
CA LEU A 126 -3.30 19.02 -7.09
C LEU A 126 -3.36 20.51 -6.72
N GLY A 127 -2.86 21.34 -7.60
CA GLY A 127 -2.90 22.78 -7.45
C GLY A 127 -1.54 23.41 -7.21
N PRO A 128 -1.50 24.73 -7.12
CA PRO A 128 -0.26 25.48 -6.95
C PRO A 128 0.39 25.24 -5.59
#